data_9b9d271099ef529bc6fcbf9dad093fad
#
_entry.id   9b9d271099ef529bc6fcbf9dad093fad
#
_cell.length_a   1.000
_cell.length_b   1.000
_cell.length_c   1.000
_cell.angle_alpha   90.00
_cell.angle_beta   90.00
_cell.angle_gamma   90.00
#
_symmetry.space_group_name_H-M   'P 1'
#
loop_
_entity.id
_entity.type
_entity.pdbx_description
1 polymer ?
#
loop_
_entity_poly.entity_id
_entity_poly.type
_entity_poly.pdbx_seq_one_letter_code
_entity_poly.pdbx_strand_id
1 'polypeptide(L)'
;MPPSVRHFCARSGHKTYYKAHFMSSSAAGSAATGTASSSSDTVNRYGWKALAGSAVGYAMDGFDLLILGFMLSAIREDLGLTTAQAGSLVTWTLIGAVVGGIVFGMLSDRYGRIRVLTWTIVLFAVFTGLCAFAQGYWDLLVYRTIAGIGLGGEFGIGMALAAEAWPARYRARVSSYVALGWQVGVLGAALLTPLLLPYIGWRGMFLVGVIPAFVAWFIRNRLHEPEVFVRSQEKKQSVLQCFKLLVKDRATTRISVGIAVLTSVQNFGYYGIMIWMPAFLANKLGFNLTKSALWTAVTILGMMAGIWIFGQLADRIGRKPSFLLFQAGAALMVLFYSQLNDPLTMLWAGAVMGMFVNGMMGGFGALMSEAYPTEARATRMCCSTLAAPSVAQVRW
;
A
#
# COMPACT_ATOMS: atom_id res chain seq x y z
N MET A 1 -46.52 -41.56 37.57
CA MET A 1 -47.57 -40.50 37.64
C MET A 1 -46.92 -39.20 38.07
N PRO A 2 -47.16 -38.06 37.38
CA PRO A 2 -46.54 -36.74 37.65
C PRO A 2 -47.36 -35.91 38.64
N PRO A 3 -46.93 -34.67 39.00
CA PRO A 3 -47.47 -33.50 38.28
C PRO A 3 -46.38 -32.41 38.05
N SER A 4 -46.39 -31.77 36.87
CA SER A 4 -46.97 -30.49 36.44
C SER A 4 -46.87 -29.30 37.40
N VAL A 5 -46.14 -28.24 37.05
CA VAL A 5 -46.52 -26.86 37.34
C VAL A 5 -45.96 -25.90 36.30
N ARG A 6 -46.82 -25.03 35.89
CA ARG A 6 -46.92 -24.02 34.88
C ARG A 6 -46.00 -22.78 35.10
N HIS A 7 -45.66 -22.18 33.94
CA HIS A 7 -45.54 -20.73 33.63
C HIS A 7 -45.39 -19.71 34.72
N PHE A 8 -44.30 -18.89 34.58
CA PHE A 8 -44.48 -17.44 34.71
C PHE A 8 -43.56 -16.69 33.73
N CYS A 9 -44.18 -15.82 32.98
CA CYS A 9 -43.59 -14.96 31.99
C CYS A 9 -43.24 -13.61 32.70
N ALA A 10 -42.02 -13.11 32.58
CA ALA A 10 -41.75 -11.71 32.88
C ALA A 10 -40.67 -11.17 31.92
N ARG A 11 -41.09 -10.16 31.16
CA ARG A 11 -40.28 -9.28 30.31
C ARG A 11 -39.28 -8.50 31.15
N SER A 12 -38.01 -8.41 30.72
CA SER A 12 -37.30 -7.12 30.75
C SER A 12 -35.98 -7.18 30.01
N GLY A 13 -35.78 -6.25 29.12
CA GLY A 13 -34.54 -5.46 28.94
C GLY A 13 -33.36 -6.09 28.23
N HIS A 14 -33.32 -5.96 26.90
CA HIS A 14 -32.10 -6.09 26.12
C HIS A 14 -31.00 -5.12 26.58
N LYS A 15 -29.89 -5.66 27.03
CA LYS A 15 -28.57 -5.04 26.91
C LYS A 15 -27.57 -6.13 26.49
N THR A 16 -27.31 -6.18 25.22
CA THR A 16 -26.33 -7.09 24.61
C THR A 16 -24.92 -6.56 24.85
N TYR A 17 -24.27 -7.10 25.87
CA TYR A 17 -22.82 -6.95 26.03
C TYR A 17 -22.15 -8.09 25.25
N TYR A 18 -21.39 -7.73 24.21
CA TYR A 18 -20.39 -8.63 23.65
C TYR A 18 -19.29 -8.85 24.69
N LYS A 19 -19.42 -9.93 25.46
CA LYS A 19 -18.36 -10.44 26.31
C LYS A 19 -17.68 -11.61 25.59
N ALA A 20 -16.37 -11.47 25.37
CA ALA A 20 -15.51 -12.47 24.82
C ALA A 20 -15.66 -13.80 25.56
N HIS A 21 -15.98 -14.88 24.83
CA HIS A 21 -15.78 -16.24 25.30
C HIS A 21 -14.29 -16.57 25.24
N PHE A 22 -13.63 -16.34 26.35
CA PHE A 22 -12.37 -16.98 26.72
C PHE A 22 -12.54 -17.38 28.18
N MET A 23 -12.55 -18.65 28.45
CA MET A 23 -12.24 -19.38 29.67
C MET A 23 -13.23 -20.51 29.99
N SER A 24 -12.58 -21.59 30.11
CA SER A 24 -12.76 -22.78 30.93
C SER A 24 -13.34 -24.01 30.23
N SER A 25 -12.43 -24.83 29.79
CA SER A 25 -12.56 -26.28 29.90
C SER A 25 -11.26 -26.74 30.58
N SER A 26 -11.30 -26.92 31.89
CA SER A 26 -10.25 -27.60 32.65
C SER A 26 -10.68 -29.02 32.89
N ALA A 27 -9.70 -29.89 32.79
CA ALA A 27 -9.54 -31.23 33.35
C ALA A 27 -9.79 -32.42 32.42
N ALA A 28 -8.77 -32.99 31.99
CA ALA A 28 -8.23 -34.31 32.31
C ALA A 28 -7.41 -34.91 31.16
N GLY A 29 -6.17 -35.20 31.44
CA GLY A 29 -5.53 -36.39 30.86
C GLY A 29 -4.43 -36.18 29.87
N SER A 30 -3.24 -36.53 30.32
CA SER A 30 -2.10 -37.04 29.57
C SER A 30 -1.03 -36.05 29.12
N ALA A 31 0.06 -36.11 29.87
CA ALA A 31 1.35 -35.53 29.53
C ALA A 31 1.82 -35.97 28.13
N ALA A 32 1.78 -35.02 27.21
CA ALA A 32 2.65 -34.99 26.05
C ALA A 32 3.50 -33.74 26.23
N THR A 33 4.72 -33.89 26.68
CA THR A 33 5.78 -32.90 26.66
C THR A 33 6.14 -32.58 25.19
N GLY A 34 5.25 -31.86 24.54
CA GLY A 34 5.54 -31.16 23.31
C GLY A 34 6.17 -29.83 23.72
N THR A 35 7.46 -29.70 23.58
CA THR A 35 8.19 -28.44 23.63
C THR A 35 7.48 -27.43 22.74
N ALA A 36 6.62 -26.59 23.34
CA ALA A 36 6.17 -25.38 22.71
C ALA A 36 7.45 -24.57 22.45
N SER A 37 7.89 -24.57 21.20
CA SER A 37 8.97 -23.70 20.75
C SER A 37 8.53 -22.29 21.11
N SER A 38 9.17 -21.69 22.11
CA SER A 38 9.09 -20.27 22.38
C SER A 38 9.41 -19.57 21.06
N SER A 39 8.38 -19.02 20.42
CA SER A 39 8.59 -18.14 19.27
C SER A 39 9.43 -16.98 19.80
N SER A 40 10.72 -16.99 19.49
CA SER A 40 11.63 -15.94 19.92
C SER A 40 11.05 -14.60 19.43
N ASP A 41 10.81 -13.70 20.37
CA ASP A 41 10.32 -12.32 20.12
C ASP A 41 11.32 -11.51 19.25
N THR A 42 12.41 -12.14 18.84
CA THR A 42 13.49 -11.54 18.06
C THR A 42 13.25 -11.72 16.55
N VAL A 43 13.30 -10.62 15.82
CA VAL A 43 13.26 -10.64 14.34
C VAL A 43 14.53 -11.30 13.84
N ASN A 44 14.39 -12.39 13.08
CA ASN A 44 15.51 -13.10 12.52
C ASN A 44 16.09 -12.36 11.29
N ARG A 45 17.29 -12.79 10.83
CA ARG A 45 17.97 -12.20 9.66
C ARG A 45 17.14 -12.30 8.37
N TYR A 46 16.31 -13.33 8.25
CA TYR A 46 15.39 -13.50 7.13
C TYR A 46 14.31 -12.41 7.12
N GLY A 47 13.72 -12.07 8.28
CA GLY A 47 12.71 -11.03 8.39
C GLY A 47 13.20 -9.66 7.91
N TRP A 48 14.46 -9.29 8.23
CA TRP A 48 15.06 -8.05 7.75
C TRP A 48 15.30 -8.06 6.23
N LYS A 49 15.72 -9.20 5.66
CA LYS A 49 15.88 -9.34 4.20
C LYS A 49 14.55 -9.26 3.47
N ALA A 50 13.50 -9.91 4.00
CA ALA A 50 12.15 -9.84 3.45
C ALA A 50 11.60 -8.42 3.49
N LEU A 51 11.80 -7.70 4.60
CA LEU A 51 11.45 -6.29 4.72
C LEU A 51 12.18 -5.44 3.66
N ALA A 52 13.50 -5.57 3.56
CA ALA A 52 14.30 -4.81 2.60
C ALA A 52 13.86 -5.07 1.15
N GLY A 53 13.64 -6.34 0.79
CA GLY A 53 13.15 -6.71 -0.54
C GLY A 53 11.78 -6.14 -0.87
N SER A 54 10.85 -6.13 0.11
CA SER A 54 9.52 -5.56 -0.05
C SER A 54 9.55 -4.02 -0.09
N ALA A 55 10.36 -3.38 0.76
CA ALA A 55 10.46 -1.92 0.81
C ALA A 55 11.12 -1.34 -0.45
N VAL A 56 12.17 -1.99 -0.97
CA VAL A 56 12.85 -1.56 -2.21
C VAL A 56 11.92 -1.76 -3.42
N GLY A 57 11.18 -2.88 -3.50
CA GLY A 57 10.19 -3.08 -4.56
C GLY A 57 9.13 -1.98 -4.54
N TYR A 58 8.60 -1.68 -3.36
CA TYR A 58 7.59 -0.63 -3.23
C TYR A 58 8.15 0.79 -3.44
N ALA A 59 9.44 1.01 -3.17
CA ALA A 59 10.12 2.25 -3.54
C ALA A 59 10.24 2.42 -5.06
N MET A 60 10.49 1.34 -5.77
CA MET A 60 10.51 1.33 -7.23
C MET A 60 9.16 1.77 -7.83
N ASP A 61 8.04 1.28 -7.28
CA ASP A 61 6.69 1.67 -7.71
C ASP A 61 6.44 3.17 -7.50
N GLY A 62 6.78 3.68 -6.31
CA GLY A 62 6.65 5.10 -5.99
C GLY A 62 7.53 5.99 -6.88
N PHE A 63 8.73 5.55 -7.18
CA PHE A 63 9.64 6.25 -8.09
C PHE A 63 9.08 6.31 -9.52
N ASP A 64 8.67 5.18 -10.09
CA ASP A 64 8.21 5.09 -11.48
C ASP A 64 6.91 5.88 -11.73
N LEU A 65 5.92 5.78 -10.83
CA LEU A 65 4.69 6.54 -10.99
C LEU A 65 4.92 8.05 -10.95
N LEU A 66 5.85 8.50 -10.11
CA LEU A 66 6.13 9.94 -9.99
C LEU A 66 7.01 10.46 -11.12
N ILE A 67 8.02 9.72 -11.57
CA ILE A 67 8.83 10.16 -12.72
C ILE A 67 7.95 10.36 -13.97
N LEU A 68 6.98 9.49 -14.22
CA LEU A 68 6.03 9.66 -15.30
C LEU A 68 5.28 11.00 -15.18
N GLY A 69 4.76 11.31 -13.98
CA GLY A 69 4.07 12.57 -13.73
C GLY A 69 4.93 13.80 -14.02
N PHE A 70 6.18 13.81 -13.58
CA PHE A 70 7.12 14.91 -13.80
C PHE A 70 7.57 15.04 -15.27
N MET A 71 7.64 13.92 -16.01
CA MET A 71 8.04 13.92 -17.42
C MET A 71 6.89 14.19 -18.39
N LEU A 72 5.66 14.23 -17.90
CA LEU A 72 4.46 14.26 -18.77
C LEU A 72 4.46 15.45 -19.74
N SER A 73 4.94 16.62 -19.30
CA SER A 73 5.07 17.79 -20.16
C SER A 73 6.10 17.57 -21.28
N ALA A 74 7.27 17.03 -20.93
CA ALA A 74 8.33 16.74 -21.91
C ALA A 74 7.91 15.66 -22.92
N ILE A 75 7.21 14.61 -22.48
CA ILE A 75 6.65 13.56 -23.35
C ILE A 75 5.60 14.17 -24.28
N ARG A 76 4.73 15.04 -23.76
CA ARG A 76 3.70 15.70 -24.55
C ARG A 76 4.29 16.55 -25.66
N GLU A 77 5.32 17.32 -25.36
CA GLU A 77 5.99 18.20 -26.33
C GLU A 77 6.73 17.39 -27.40
N ASP A 78 7.49 16.36 -27.01
CA ASP A 78 8.30 15.55 -27.91
C ASP A 78 7.44 14.69 -28.88
N LEU A 79 6.35 14.09 -28.38
CA LEU A 79 5.46 13.22 -29.15
C LEU A 79 4.23 13.94 -29.71
N GLY A 80 4.09 15.25 -29.53
CA GLY A 80 2.95 16.05 -30.03
C GLY A 80 1.60 15.62 -29.44
N LEU A 81 1.56 15.17 -28.16
CA LEU A 81 0.35 14.64 -27.55
C LEU A 81 -0.58 15.74 -27.06
N THR A 82 -1.88 15.48 -27.11
CA THR A 82 -2.88 16.31 -26.42
C THR A 82 -2.78 16.10 -24.90
N THR A 83 -3.29 17.06 -24.13
CA THR A 83 -3.34 16.96 -22.66
C THR A 83 -4.11 15.71 -22.21
N ALA A 84 -5.19 15.37 -22.91
CA ALA A 84 -5.99 14.18 -22.62
C ALA A 84 -5.21 12.88 -22.88
N GLN A 85 -4.45 12.81 -23.96
CA GLN A 85 -3.58 11.65 -24.24
C GLN A 85 -2.47 11.51 -23.21
N ALA A 86 -1.81 12.59 -22.84
CA ALA A 86 -0.79 12.57 -21.81
C ALA A 86 -1.36 12.08 -20.45
N GLY A 87 -2.51 12.62 -20.02
CA GLY A 87 -3.19 12.17 -18.79
C GLY A 87 -3.63 10.70 -18.85
N SER A 88 -4.03 10.21 -20.03
CA SER A 88 -4.45 8.81 -20.18
C SER A 88 -3.31 7.81 -19.98
N LEU A 89 -2.04 8.17 -20.19
CA LEU A 89 -0.90 7.31 -19.90
C LEU A 89 -0.85 6.93 -18.42
N VAL A 90 -1.08 7.88 -17.52
CA VAL A 90 -1.15 7.63 -16.08
C VAL A 90 -2.38 6.77 -15.74
N THR A 91 -3.54 7.11 -16.30
CA THR A 91 -4.78 6.37 -16.05
C THR A 91 -4.67 4.90 -16.46
N TRP A 92 -4.16 4.62 -17.65
CA TRP A 92 -3.98 3.25 -18.13
C TRP A 92 -2.90 2.48 -17.36
N THR A 93 -1.83 3.15 -16.90
CA THR A 93 -0.85 2.53 -15.98
C THR A 93 -1.54 2.07 -14.69
N LEU A 94 -2.41 2.90 -14.12
CA LEU A 94 -3.13 2.56 -12.87
C LEU A 94 -4.20 1.50 -13.09
N ILE A 95 -4.91 1.50 -14.23
CA ILE A 95 -5.81 0.41 -14.61
C ILE A 95 -5.01 -0.90 -14.72
N GLY A 96 -3.84 -0.87 -15.36
CA GLY A 96 -2.92 -1.99 -15.40
C GLY A 96 -2.55 -2.47 -14.00
N ALA A 97 -2.24 -1.56 -13.09
CA ALA A 97 -1.89 -1.90 -11.71
C ALA A 97 -3.05 -2.59 -10.96
N VAL A 98 -4.29 -2.14 -11.17
CA VAL A 98 -5.48 -2.81 -10.60
C VAL A 98 -5.59 -4.25 -11.10
N VAL A 99 -5.50 -4.45 -12.41
CA VAL A 99 -5.56 -5.79 -13.02
C VAL A 99 -4.40 -6.66 -12.54
N GLY A 100 -3.19 -6.11 -12.54
CA GLY A 100 -1.97 -6.79 -12.07
C GLY A 100 -2.05 -7.21 -10.61
N GLY A 101 -2.54 -6.32 -9.74
CA GLY A 101 -2.73 -6.63 -8.33
C GLY A 101 -3.68 -7.80 -8.09
N ILE A 102 -4.78 -7.83 -8.82
CA ILE A 102 -5.72 -8.96 -8.75
C ILE A 102 -5.06 -10.24 -9.25
N VAL A 103 -4.48 -10.22 -10.44
CA VAL A 103 -3.89 -11.40 -11.07
C VAL A 103 -2.68 -11.91 -10.29
N PHE A 104 -1.70 -11.04 -10.01
CA PHE A 104 -0.49 -11.46 -9.29
C PHE A 104 -0.73 -11.72 -7.81
N GLY A 105 -1.69 -11.05 -7.19
CA GLY A 105 -2.15 -11.40 -5.85
C GLY A 105 -2.58 -12.87 -5.77
N MET A 106 -3.45 -13.30 -6.70
CA MET A 106 -3.92 -14.69 -6.80
C MET A 106 -2.80 -15.68 -7.15
N LEU A 107 -1.94 -15.30 -8.10
CA LEU A 107 -0.79 -16.14 -8.46
C LEU A 107 0.16 -16.34 -7.27
N SER A 108 0.38 -15.29 -6.47
CA SER A 108 1.28 -15.36 -5.32
C SER A 108 0.77 -16.26 -4.20
N ASP A 109 -0.55 -16.32 -4.01
CA ASP A 109 -1.16 -17.26 -3.06
C ASP A 109 -1.01 -18.73 -3.51
N ARG A 110 -0.82 -18.97 -4.83
CA ARG A 110 -0.66 -20.31 -5.42
C ARG A 110 0.78 -20.74 -5.65
N TYR A 111 1.60 -19.85 -6.20
CA TYR A 111 2.96 -20.16 -6.69
C TYR A 111 4.08 -19.71 -5.76
N GLY A 112 3.77 -18.88 -4.77
CA GLY A 112 4.72 -18.34 -3.81
C GLY A 112 4.88 -16.84 -3.91
N ARG A 113 5.20 -16.22 -2.77
CA ARG A 113 5.32 -14.77 -2.64
C ARG A 113 6.52 -14.25 -3.45
N ILE A 114 7.68 -14.86 -3.23
CA ILE A 114 8.96 -14.41 -3.81
C ILE A 114 9.01 -14.67 -5.30
N ARG A 115 8.54 -15.84 -5.73
CA ARG A 115 8.54 -16.21 -7.16
C ARG A 115 7.69 -15.24 -7.97
N VAL A 116 6.48 -14.95 -7.50
CA VAL A 116 5.56 -14.05 -8.21
C VAL A 116 6.06 -12.60 -8.16
N LEU A 117 6.58 -12.12 -7.03
CA LEU A 117 7.24 -10.82 -6.95
C LEU A 117 8.42 -10.68 -7.92
N THR A 118 9.14 -11.75 -8.20
CA THR A 118 10.19 -11.73 -9.20
C THR A 118 9.62 -11.57 -10.62
N TRP A 119 8.50 -12.25 -10.92
CA TRP A 119 7.83 -12.08 -12.22
C TRP A 119 7.29 -10.66 -12.42
N THR A 120 6.71 -10.07 -11.37
CA THR A 120 6.19 -8.70 -11.44
C THR A 120 7.29 -7.68 -11.72
N ILE A 121 8.45 -7.81 -11.06
CA ILE A 121 9.60 -6.93 -11.32
C ILE A 121 10.14 -7.08 -12.73
N VAL A 122 10.30 -8.30 -13.21
CA VAL A 122 10.82 -8.53 -14.58
C VAL A 122 9.87 -7.93 -15.61
N LEU A 123 8.55 -8.18 -15.46
CA LEU A 123 7.54 -7.59 -16.33
C LEU A 123 7.62 -6.07 -16.32
N PHE A 124 7.63 -5.47 -15.13
CA PHE A 124 7.74 -4.03 -14.94
C PHE A 124 9.02 -3.48 -15.58
N ALA A 125 10.19 -4.05 -15.26
CA ALA A 125 11.49 -3.56 -15.73
C ALA A 125 11.60 -3.59 -17.26
N VAL A 126 11.16 -4.67 -17.89
CA VAL A 126 11.19 -4.80 -19.36
C VAL A 126 10.32 -3.73 -20.01
N PHE A 127 9.07 -3.59 -19.57
CA PHE A 127 8.14 -2.65 -20.22
C PHE A 127 8.41 -1.18 -19.85
N THR A 128 8.94 -0.88 -18.67
CA THR A 128 9.46 0.45 -18.34
C THR A 128 10.68 0.79 -19.20
N GLY A 129 11.61 -0.16 -19.41
CA GLY A 129 12.73 0.02 -20.33
C GLY A 129 12.29 0.22 -21.77
N LEU A 130 11.27 -0.51 -22.25
CA LEU A 130 10.69 -0.34 -23.59
C LEU A 130 10.06 1.05 -23.79
N CYS A 131 9.57 1.70 -22.75
CA CYS A 131 9.08 3.08 -22.84
C CYS A 131 10.14 4.05 -23.38
N ALA A 132 11.43 3.80 -23.13
CA ALA A 132 12.52 4.62 -23.67
C ALA A 132 12.61 4.57 -25.20
N PHE A 133 12.11 3.52 -25.83
CA PHE A 133 12.13 3.30 -27.29
C PHE A 133 10.78 3.62 -27.95
N ALA A 134 9.80 4.11 -27.22
CA ALA A 134 8.49 4.46 -27.76
C ALA A 134 8.59 5.58 -28.79
N GLN A 135 7.95 5.39 -29.96
CA GLN A 135 7.94 6.34 -31.07
C GLN A 135 6.64 7.14 -31.16
N GLY A 136 5.60 6.73 -30.43
CA GLY A 136 4.31 7.39 -30.46
C GLY A 136 3.45 7.09 -29.23
N TYR A 137 2.26 7.68 -29.24
CA TYR A 137 1.28 7.54 -28.15
C TYR A 137 0.91 6.09 -27.86
N TRP A 138 0.60 5.31 -28.91
CA TRP A 138 0.09 3.95 -28.73
C TRP A 138 1.15 3.00 -28.17
N ASP A 139 2.41 3.13 -28.60
CA ASP A 139 3.50 2.33 -28.07
C ASP A 139 3.66 2.60 -26.58
N LEU A 140 3.73 3.89 -26.23
CA LEU A 140 3.91 4.31 -24.83
C LEU A 140 2.72 3.88 -23.96
N LEU A 141 1.49 3.98 -24.48
CA LEU A 141 0.28 3.56 -23.80
C LEU A 141 0.32 2.06 -23.46
N VAL A 142 0.62 1.22 -24.44
CA VAL A 142 0.70 -0.23 -24.28
C VAL A 142 1.80 -0.60 -23.29
N TYR A 143 3.01 -0.03 -23.46
CA TYR A 143 4.13 -0.33 -22.56
C TYR A 143 3.84 0.11 -21.14
N ARG A 144 3.28 1.29 -20.94
CA ARG A 144 2.89 1.78 -19.60
C ARG A 144 1.78 0.96 -18.98
N THR A 145 0.79 0.51 -19.76
CA THR A 145 -0.28 -0.36 -19.26
C THR A 145 0.27 -1.70 -18.76
N ILE A 146 1.17 -2.33 -19.53
CA ILE A 146 1.75 -3.61 -19.16
C ILE A 146 2.75 -3.43 -18.01
N ALA A 147 3.55 -2.36 -17.99
CA ALA A 147 4.39 -2.02 -16.83
C ALA A 147 3.52 -1.84 -15.57
N GLY A 148 2.38 -1.16 -15.69
CA GLY A 148 1.38 -1.04 -14.62
C GLY A 148 0.91 -2.40 -14.10
N ILE A 149 0.64 -3.37 -14.96
CA ILE A 149 0.28 -4.74 -14.54
C ILE A 149 1.40 -5.34 -13.66
N GLY A 150 2.67 -5.11 -13.99
CA GLY A 150 3.81 -5.49 -13.14
C GLY A 150 3.79 -4.82 -11.77
N LEU A 151 3.55 -3.50 -11.72
CA LEU A 151 3.51 -2.72 -10.48
C LEU A 151 2.44 -3.20 -9.49
N GLY A 152 1.25 -3.59 -9.99
CA GLY A 152 0.09 -3.83 -9.14
C GLY A 152 0.25 -4.93 -8.10
N GLY A 153 1.12 -5.92 -8.34
CA GLY A 153 1.38 -7.01 -7.41
C GLY A 153 2.28 -6.63 -6.22
N GLU A 154 3.11 -5.61 -6.36
CA GLU A 154 4.19 -5.30 -5.41
C GLU A 154 3.71 -5.01 -4.00
N PHE A 155 2.76 -4.08 -3.84
CA PHE A 155 2.29 -3.67 -2.52
C PHE A 155 1.69 -4.83 -1.74
N GLY A 156 0.69 -5.51 -2.30
CA GLY A 156 -0.05 -6.54 -1.58
C GLY A 156 0.79 -7.77 -1.25
N ILE A 157 1.60 -8.23 -2.22
CA ILE A 157 2.45 -9.40 -2.04
C ILE A 157 3.64 -9.05 -1.13
N GLY A 158 4.25 -7.87 -1.30
CA GLY A 158 5.35 -7.39 -0.45
C GLY A 158 4.93 -7.22 1.01
N MET A 159 3.74 -6.64 1.25
CA MET A 159 3.17 -6.54 2.60
C MET A 159 2.88 -7.91 3.21
N ALA A 160 2.34 -8.86 2.43
CA ALA A 160 2.09 -10.22 2.90
C ALA A 160 3.41 -10.92 3.27
N LEU A 161 4.43 -10.84 2.41
CA LEU A 161 5.75 -11.40 2.64
C LEU A 161 6.38 -10.85 3.93
N ALA A 162 6.38 -9.54 4.11
CA ALA A 162 6.94 -8.89 5.30
C ALA A 162 6.16 -9.25 6.57
N ALA A 163 4.82 -9.27 6.52
CA ALA A 163 3.96 -9.63 7.64
C ALA A 163 4.08 -11.12 8.05
N GLU A 164 4.40 -12.00 7.11
CA GLU A 164 4.62 -13.43 7.35
C GLU A 164 6.03 -13.71 7.91
N ALA A 165 7.01 -12.86 7.59
CA ALA A 165 8.39 -12.98 8.04
C ALA A 165 8.66 -12.39 9.44
N TRP A 166 7.73 -11.59 9.99
CA TRP A 166 7.88 -10.90 11.27
C TRP A 166 6.91 -11.42 12.33
N PRO A 167 7.28 -11.35 13.64
CA PRO A 167 6.37 -11.70 14.73
C PRO A 167 5.09 -10.85 14.69
N ALA A 168 3.96 -11.47 15.07
CA ALA A 168 2.64 -10.81 15.04
C ALA A 168 2.57 -9.50 15.83
N ARG A 169 3.35 -9.40 16.92
CA ARG A 169 3.45 -8.21 17.76
C ARG A 169 3.92 -6.96 17.02
N TYR A 170 4.76 -7.10 15.97
CA TYR A 170 5.38 -6.00 15.26
C TYR A 170 4.79 -5.78 13.85
N ARG A 171 3.59 -6.30 13.57
CA ARG A 171 2.98 -6.21 12.24
C ARG A 171 2.72 -4.78 11.77
N ALA A 172 2.34 -3.85 12.65
CA ALA A 172 2.14 -2.46 12.24
C ALA A 172 3.49 -1.78 11.95
N ARG A 173 4.53 -2.07 12.70
CA ARG A 173 5.88 -1.54 12.42
C ARG A 173 6.42 -2.04 11.09
N VAL A 174 6.35 -3.34 10.83
CA VAL A 174 6.85 -3.89 9.56
C VAL A 174 6.05 -3.37 8.38
N SER A 175 4.73 -3.24 8.52
CA SER A 175 3.87 -2.61 7.52
C SER A 175 4.28 -1.16 7.24
N SER A 176 4.57 -0.39 8.29
CA SER A 176 5.06 1.00 8.16
C SER A 176 6.40 1.07 7.45
N TYR A 177 7.33 0.18 7.76
CA TYR A 177 8.65 0.17 7.12
C TYR A 177 8.57 -0.17 5.64
N VAL A 178 7.68 -1.08 5.22
CA VAL A 178 7.42 -1.32 3.79
C VAL A 178 6.78 -0.09 3.15
N ALA A 179 5.79 0.53 3.80
CA ALA A 179 5.13 1.72 3.29
C ALA A 179 6.07 2.94 3.16
N LEU A 180 7.07 3.06 4.02
CA LEU A 180 8.14 4.06 3.89
C LEU A 180 8.91 3.91 2.57
N GLY A 181 9.04 2.69 2.06
CA GLY A 181 9.67 2.44 0.76
C GLY A 181 9.04 3.30 -0.34
N TRP A 182 7.71 3.31 -0.45
CA TRP A 182 7.01 4.16 -1.42
C TRP A 182 7.44 5.63 -1.34
N GLN A 183 7.48 6.20 -0.15
CA GLN A 183 7.83 7.60 0.05
C GLN A 183 9.30 7.90 -0.27
N VAL A 184 10.19 6.95 -0.02
CA VAL A 184 11.60 7.05 -0.46
C VAL A 184 11.68 7.10 -1.99
N GLY A 185 10.90 6.26 -2.68
CA GLY A 185 10.81 6.27 -4.14
C GLY A 185 10.27 7.59 -4.68
N VAL A 186 9.17 8.08 -4.09
CA VAL A 186 8.55 9.38 -4.45
C VAL A 186 9.51 10.54 -4.25
N LEU A 187 10.21 10.57 -3.12
CA LEU A 187 11.23 11.60 -2.82
C LEU A 187 12.40 11.51 -3.80
N GLY A 188 12.85 10.29 -4.11
CA GLY A 188 13.89 10.05 -5.12
C GLY A 188 13.48 10.58 -6.49
N ALA A 189 12.24 10.33 -6.93
CA ALA A 189 11.71 10.86 -8.19
C ALA A 189 11.67 12.40 -8.18
N ALA A 190 11.16 13.00 -7.10
CA ALA A 190 11.05 14.45 -6.97
C ALA A 190 12.41 15.17 -7.01
N LEU A 191 13.46 14.55 -6.46
CA LEU A 191 14.80 15.12 -6.43
C LEU A 191 15.60 14.82 -7.71
N LEU A 192 15.53 13.60 -8.23
CA LEU A 192 16.34 13.18 -9.37
C LEU A 192 15.80 13.68 -10.71
N THR A 193 14.45 13.76 -10.87
CA THR A 193 13.87 14.16 -12.16
C THR A 193 14.32 15.58 -12.59
N PRO A 194 14.22 16.62 -11.75
CA PRO A 194 14.66 17.96 -12.16
C PRO A 194 16.16 18.05 -12.47
N LEU A 195 16.98 17.19 -11.84
CA LEU A 195 18.43 17.15 -12.03
C LEU A 195 18.81 16.43 -13.33
N LEU A 196 18.15 15.32 -13.66
CA LEU A 196 18.57 14.45 -14.76
C LEU A 196 17.80 14.73 -16.05
N LEU A 197 16.52 15.09 -15.98
CA LEU A 197 15.65 15.29 -17.14
C LEU A 197 16.24 16.25 -18.20
N PRO A 198 16.90 17.40 -17.81
CA PRO A 198 17.50 18.30 -18.78
C PRO A 198 18.68 17.71 -19.58
N TYR A 199 19.37 16.71 -19.01
CA TYR A 199 20.57 16.10 -19.60
C TYR A 199 20.27 14.83 -20.40
N ILE A 200 19.40 13.95 -19.89
CA ILE A 200 19.14 12.62 -20.49
C ILE A 200 17.77 12.52 -21.14
N GLY A 201 16.95 13.56 -21.01
CA GLY A 201 15.57 13.56 -21.54
C GLY A 201 14.65 12.52 -20.86
N TRP A 202 13.39 12.51 -21.26
CA TRP A 202 12.41 11.59 -20.69
C TRP A 202 12.68 10.10 -21.02
N ARG A 203 13.29 9.82 -22.20
CA ARG A 203 13.69 8.46 -22.58
C ARG A 203 14.77 7.91 -21.64
N GLY A 204 15.79 8.71 -21.34
CA GLY A 204 16.84 8.36 -20.39
C GLY A 204 16.30 8.16 -18.97
N MET A 205 15.32 8.96 -18.57
CA MET A 205 14.68 8.79 -17.25
C MET A 205 13.96 7.45 -17.09
N PHE A 206 13.32 6.90 -18.14
CA PHE A 206 12.77 5.54 -18.06
C PHE A 206 13.85 4.47 -17.87
N LEU A 207 15.01 4.62 -18.48
CA LEU A 207 16.14 3.71 -18.26
C LEU A 207 16.67 3.82 -16.82
N VAL A 208 16.73 5.02 -16.26
CA VAL A 208 17.05 5.21 -14.82
C VAL A 208 16.01 4.52 -13.94
N GLY A 209 14.72 4.55 -14.33
CA GLY A 209 13.63 3.86 -13.63
C GLY A 209 13.77 2.34 -13.56
N VAL A 210 14.56 1.74 -14.44
CA VAL A 210 14.83 0.29 -14.42
C VAL A 210 15.88 -0.08 -13.34
N ILE A 211 16.74 0.85 -12.92
CA ILE A 211 17.83 0.57 -11.96
C ILE A 211 17.31 0.02 -10.63
N PRO A 212 16.31 0.62 -9.97
CA PRO A 212 15.75 0.08 -8.73
C PRO A 212 15.18 -1.34 -8.89
N ALA A 213 14.66 -1.67 -10.09
CA ALA A 213 14.16 -3.00 -10.38
C ALA A 213 15.26 -4.07 -10.33
N PHE A 214 16.45 -3.78 -10.86
CA PHE A 214 17.60 -4.67 -10.73
C PHE A 214 18.01 -4.89 -9.28
N VAL A 215 18.01 -3.83 -8.47
CA VAL A 215 18.33 -3.93 -7.03
C VAL A 215 17.31 -4.81 -6.32
N ALA A 216 16.02 -4.60 -6.57
CA ALA A 216 14.95 -5.39 -5.99
C ALA A 216 15.04 -6.87 -6.42
N TRP A 217 15.27 -7.12 -7.70
CA TRP A 217 15.49 -8.48 -8.24
C TRP A 217 16.66 -9.19 -7.57
N PHE A 218 17.80 -8.50 -7.44
CA PHE A 218 19.01 -9.06 -6.81
C PHE A 218 18.77 -9.43 -5.33
N ILE A 219 18.08 -8.58 -4.57
CA ILE A 219 17.75 -8.86 -3.17
C ILE A 219 16.83 -10.09 -3.09
N ARG A 220 15.83 -10.19 -3.96
CA ARG A 220 14.83 -11.26 -3.94
C ARG A 220 15.36 -12.62 -4.37
N ASN A 221 16.28 -12.67 -5.31
CA ASN A 221 16.93 -13.93 -5.71
C ASN A 221 17.68 -14.63 -4.56
N ARG A 222 17.94 -13.92 -3.45
CA ARG A 222 18.57 -14.46 -2.24
C ARG A 222 17.59 -14.77 -1.12
N LEU A 223 16.29 -14.70 -1.39
CA LEU A 223 15.23 -15.02 -0.44
C LEU A 223 14.63 -16.39 -0.75
N HIS A 224 14.16 -17.07 0.29
CA HIS A 224 13.39 -18.31 0.19
C HIS A 224 11.95 -18.06 0.62
N GLU A 225 11.02 -18.87 0.12
CA GLU A 225 9.61 -18.73 0.51
C GLU A 225 9.42 -18.85 2.02
N PRO A 226 8.53 -18.06 2.64
CA PRO A 226 8.26 -18.14 4.07
C PRO A 226 7.75 -19.52 4.48
N GLU A 227 8.23 -20.07 5.61
CA GLU A 227 7.77 -21.36 6.13
C GLU A 227 6.25 -21.40 6.35
N VAL A 228 5.66 -20.30 6.75
CA VAL A 228 4.20 -20.16 6.93
C VAL A 228 3.47 -20.42 5.62
N PHE A 229 3.99 -19.93 4.50
CA PHE A 229 3.45 -20.18 3.16
C PHE A 229 3.61 -21.66 2.77
N VAL A 230 4.79 -22.24 2.98
CA VAL A 230 5.07 -23.66 2.63
C VAL A 230 4.11 -24.59 3.36
N ARG A 231 3.85 -24.35 4.65
CA ARG A 231 2.89 -25.14 5.45
C ARG A 231 1.43 -24.93 5.01
N SER A 232 1.07 -23.75 4.49
CA SER A 232 -0.29 -23.47 4.02
C SER A 232 -0.61 -24.09 2.66
N GLN A 233 0.41 -24.47 1.88
CA GLN A 233 0.25 -25.09 0.54
C GLN A 233 -0.43 -26.45 0.55
N GLU A 234 -0.48 -27.15 1.66
CA GLU A 234 -1.21 -28.43 1.79
C GLU A 234 -2.72 -28.27 1.52
N LYS A 235 -3.25 -27.05 1.63
CA LYS A 235 -4.66 -26.72 1.34
C LYS A 235 -4.78 -25.83 0.10
N LYS A 236 -4.36 -26.35 -1.06
CA LYS A 236 -4.48 -25.62 -2.34
C LYS A 236 -5.91 -25.21 -2.62
N GLN A 237 -6.20 -23.91 -2.58
CA GLN A 237 -7.49 -23.36 -2.97
C GLN A 237 -7.46 -22.90 -4.43
N SER A 238 -8.59 -23.09 -5.13
CA SER A 238 -8.78 -22.58 -6.48
C SER A 238 -8.85 -21.03 -6.45
N VAL A 239 -8.32 -20.39 -7.49
CA VAL A 239 -8.39 -18.93 -7.69
C VAL A 239 -9.80 -18.37 -7.48
N LEU A 240 -10.82 -19.08 -7.98
CA LEU A 240 -12.23 -18.72 -7.81
C LEU A 240 -12.70 -18.82 -6.35
N GLN A 241 -12.11 -19.75 -5.58
CA GLN A 241 -12.41 -19.89 -4.15
C GLN A 241 -11.83 -18.71 -3.34
N CYS A 242 -10.67 -18.18 -3.72
CA CYS A 242 -10.09 -16.98 -3.08
C CYS A 242 -11.01 -15.76 -3.23
N PHE A 243 -11.63 -15.58 -4.41
CA PHE A 243 -12.63 -14.53 -4.60
C PHE A 243 -13.91 -14.77 -3.79
N LYS A 244 -14.42 -16.00 -3.76
CA LYS A 244 -15.59 -16.37 -2.96
C LYS A 244 -15.36 -16.14 -1.47
N LEU A 245 -14.10 -16.27 -0.99
CA LEU A 245 -13.76 -15.99 0.40
C LEU A 245 -13.85 -14.49 0.76
N LEU A 246 -13.75 -13.57 -0.21
CA LEU A 246 -13.98 -12.12 0.03
C LEU A 246 -15.43 -11.81 0.43
N VAL A 247 -16.36 -12.63 -0.04
CA VAL A 247 -17.81 -12.44 0.10
C VAL A 247 -18.47 -13.65 0.80
N LYS A 248 -17.67 -14.45 1.51
CA LYS A 248 -18.12 -15.71 2.12
C LYS A 248 -19.25 -15.49 3.12
N ASP A 249 -19.09 -14.50 4.00
CA ASP A 249 -20.04 -14.20 5.07
C ASP A 249 -20.34 -12.70 5.10
N ARG A 250 -21.50 -12.33 5.63
CA ARG A 250 -21.89 -10.93 5.82
C ARG A 250 -20.87 -10.13 6.66
N ALA A 251 -20.26 -10.78 7.64
CA ALA A 251 -19.21 -10.17 8.47
C ALA A 251 -17.94 -9.89 7.67
N THR A 252 -17.44 -10.88 6.91
CA THR A 252 -16.24 -10.73 6.06
C THR A 252 -16.47 -9.68 4.96
N THR A 253 -17.65 -9.69 4.33
CA THR A 253 -18.02 -8.69 3.33
C THR A 253 -18.02 -7.28 3.92
N ARG A 254 -18.60 -7.10 5.12
CA ARG A 254 -18.61 -5.81 5.82
C ARG A 254 -17.20 -5.31 6.12
N ILE A 255 -16.31 -6.20 6.56
CA ILE A 255 -14.89 -5.87 6.82
C ILE A 255 -14.20 -5.48 5.51
N SER A 256 -14.37 -6.25 4.45
CA SER A 256 -13.75 -5.98 3.14
C SER A 256 -14.22 -4.64 2.56
N VAL A 257 -15.52 -4.35 2.61
CA VAL A 257 -16.08 -3.06 2.18
C VAL A 257 -15.56 -1.92 3.07
N GLY A 258 -15.51 -2.12 4.39
CA GLY A 258 -14.98 -1.11 5.32
C GLY A 258 -13.52 -0.76 5.03
N ILE A 259 -12.67 -1.77 4.78
CA ILE A 259 -11.26 -1.56 4.41
C ILE A 259 -11.18 -0.84 3.05
N ALA A 260 -11.96 -1.24 2.05
CA ALA A 260 -11.98 -0.60 0.74
C ALA A 260 -12.38 0.88 0.83
N VAL A 261 -13.41 1.21 1.59
CA VAL A 261 -13.83 2.60 1.82
C VAL A 261 -12.74 3.40 2.54
N LEU A 262 -12.17 2.83 3.62
CA LEU A 262 -11.08 3.48 4.38
C LEU A 262 -9.87 3.78 3.49
N THR A 263 -9.47 2.82 2.67
CA THR A 263 -8.34 2.96 1.74
C THR A 263 -8.64 3.96 0.63
N SER A 264 -9.88 3.97 0.11
CA SER A 264 -10.32 4.92 -0.92
C SER A 264 -10.28 6.35 -0.42
N VAL A 265 -10.82 6.61 0.78
CA VAL A 265 -10.81 7.95 1.39
C VAL A 265 -9.39 8.44 1.63
N GLN A 266 -8.52 7.57 2.15
CA GLN A 266 -7.12 7.92 2.40
C GLN A 266 -6.36 8.21 1.09
N ASN A 267 -6.51 7.38 0.06
CA ASN A 267 -5.87 7.61 -1.24
C ASN A 267 -6.41 8.88 -1.92
N PHE A 268 -7.72 9.15 -1.82
CA PHE A 268 -8.30 10.39 -2.32
C PHE A 268 -7.63 11.62 -1.67
N GLY A 269 -7.46 11.62 -0.35
CA GLY A 269 -6.76 12.68 0.37
C GLY A 269 -5.29 12.80 -0.04
N TYR A 270 -4.58 11.66 -0.15
CA TYR A 270 -3.18 11.62 -0.56
C TYR A 270 -2.95 12.19 -1.97
N TYR A 271 -3.65 11.64 -2.97
CA TYR A 271 -3.49 12.11 -4.36
C TYR A 271 -4.04 13.52 -4.55
N GLY A 272 -5.13 13.89 -3.87
CA GLY A 272 -5.65 15.24 -3.87
C GLY A 272 -4.58 16.26 -3.44
N ILE A 273 -3.89 15.99 -2.34
CA ILE A 273 -2.81 16.87 -1.86
C ILE A 273 -1.61 16.82 -2.80
N MET A 274 -1.11 15.63 -3.17
CA MET A 274 0.12 15.50 -3.95
C MET A 274 0.01 16.08 -5.36
N ILE A 275 -1.15 15.96 -6.00
CA ILE A 275 -1.37 16.50 -7.36
C ILE A 275 -1.63 18.00 -7.32
N TRP A 276 -2.45 18.48 -6.38
CA TRP A 276 -2.91 19.87 -6.37
C TRP A 276 -2.03 20.82 -5.57
N MET A 277 -1.23 20.33 -4.62
CA MET A 277 -0.36 21.15 -3.77
C MET A 277 0.58 22.04 -4.58
N PRO A 278 1.35 21.53 -5.58
CA PRO A 278 2.25 22.39 -6.36
C PRO A 278 1.52 23.51 -7.10
N ALA A 279 0.37 23.20 -7.71
CA ALA A 279 -0.44 24.18 -8.41
C ALA A 279 -1.07 25.21 -7.44
N PHE A 280 -1.54 24.76 -6.28
CA PHE A 280 -2.08 25.63 -5.24
C PHE A 280 -1.02 26.61 -4.72
N LEU A 281 0.20 26.15 -4.46
CA LEU A 281 1.31 26.99 -4.01
C LEU A 281 1.75 27.98 -5.09
N ALA A 282 1.79 27.56 -6.36
CA ALA A 282 2.09 28.44 -7.47
C ALA A 282 1.05 29.55 -7.62
N ASN A 283 -0.25 29.22 -7.55
CA ASN A 283 -1.33 30.19 -7.69
C ASN A 283 -1.49 31.12 -6.49
N LYS A 284 -1.33 30.60 -5.25
CA LYS A 284 -1.55 31.35 -4.02
C LYS A 284 -0.36 32.21 -3.62
N LEU A 285 0.86 31.67 -3.81
CA LEU A 285 2.10 32.31 -3.34
C LEU A 285 2.99 32.80 -4.49
N GLY A 286 2.60 32.61 -5.75
CA GLY A 286 3.42 32.96 -6.91
C GLY A 286 4.72 32.15 -7.01
N PHE A 287 4.76 30.94 -6.47
CA PHE A 287 5.96 30.11 -6.47
C PHE A 287 6.27 29.59 -7.87
N ASN A 288 7.56 29.57 -8.23
CA ASN A 288 8.03 28.84 -9.37
C ASN A 288 8.05 27.32 -9.08
N LEU A 289 8.20 26.52 -10.13
CA LEU A 289 8.20 25.05 -10.02
C LEU A 289 9.20 24.52 -9.00
N THR A 290 10.39 25.07 -8.94
CA THR A 290 11.47 24.65 -8.02
C THR A 290 11.10 24.88 -6.55
N LYS A 291 10.52 26.04 -6.23
CA LYS A 291 10.05 26.32 -4.87
C LYS A 291 8.87 25.44 -4.49
N SER A 292 7.92 25.23 -5.39
CA SER A 292 6.80 24.32 -5.16
C SER A 292 7.26 22.88 -4.91
N ALA A 293 8.29 22.42 -5.64
CA ALA A 293 8.90 21.10 -5.44
C ALA A 293 9.55 20.96 -4.05
N LEU A 294 10.25 21.98 -3.56
CA LEU A 294 10.83 21.98 -2.20
C LEU A 294 9.75 21.89 -1.12
N TRP A 295 8.65 22.65 -1.25
CA TRP A 295 7.53 22.56 -0.31
C TRP A 295 6.90 21.17 -0.33
N THR A 296 6.73 20.60 -1.51
CA THR A 296 6.23 19.21 -1.67
C THR A 296 7.19 18.20 -1.03
N ALA A 297 8.50 18.37 -1.18
CA ALA A 297 9.50 17.49 -0.55
C ALA A 297 9.40 17.53 0.99
N VAL A 298 9.23 18.72 1.59
CA VAL A 298 9.02 18.83 3.05
C VAL A 298 7.73 18.15 3.48
N THR A 299 6.66 18.25 2.70
CA THR A 299 5.42 17.52 2.95
C THR A 299 5.64 16.00 2.89
N ILE A 300 6.41 15.50 1.92
CA ILE A 300 6.79 14.07 1.82
C ILE A 300 7.58 13.61 3.04
N LEU A 301 8.54 14.43 3.53
CA LEU A 301 9.25 14.11 4.76
C LEU A 301 8.31 14.02 5.97
N GLY A 302 7.32 14.92 6.06
CA GLY A 302 6.23 14.83 7.03
C GLY A 302 5.43 13.51 6.90
N MET A 303 5.09 13.11 5.68
CA MET A 303 4.42 11.83 5.40
C MET A 303 5.25 10.65 5.88
N MET A 304 6.56 10.64 5.64
CA MET A 304 7.48 9.59 6.11
C MET A 304 7.50 9.51 7.63
N ALA A 305 7.62 10.64 8.31
CA ALA A 305 7.54 10.71 9.76
C ALA A 305 6.21 10.16 10.29
N GLY A 306 5.10 10.52 9.63
CA GLY A 306 3.76 10.05 9.98
C GLY A 306 3.59 8.54 9.86
N ILE A 307 4.08 7.94 8.78
CA ILE A 307 4.06 6.49 8.57
C ILE A 307 4.85 5.78 9.67
N TRP A 308 6.04 6.29 10.02
CA TRP A 308 6.86 5.73 11.07
C TRP A 308 6.19 5.83 12.45
N ILE A 309 5.68 7.02 12.81
CA ILE A 309 4.96 7.26 14.07
C ILE A 309 3.73 6.37 14.17
N PHE A 310 2.94 6.26 13.09
CA PHE A 310 1.76 5.42 13.06
C PHE A 310 2.08 3.95 13.38
N GLY A 311 3.15 3.40 12.80
CA GLY A 311 3.57 2.03 13.05
C GLY A 311 3.90 1.76 14.51
N GLN A 312 4.63 2.69 15.15
CA GLN A 312 4.96 2.58 16.58
C GLN A 312 3.71 2.73 17.46
N LEU A 313 2.85 3.68 17.12
CA LEU A 313 1.65 3.99 17.87
C LEU A 313 0.62 2.85 17.79
N ALA A 314 0.39 2.34 16.57
CA ALA A 314 -0.59 1.28 16.33
C ALA A 314 -0.25 -0.05 17.02
N ASP A 315 1.04 -0.33 17.24
CA ASP A 315 1.48 -1.49 18.02
C ASP A 315 1.32 -1.28 19.54
N ARG A 316 1.27 -0.01 20.01
CA ARG A 316 1.14 0.33 21.45
C ARG A 316 -0.30 0.52 21.90
N ILE A 317 -1.07 1.37 21.20
CA ILE A 317 -2.45 1.73 21.60
C ILE A 317 -3.52 0.97 20.80
N GLY A 318 -3.10 0.18 19.80
CA GLY A 318 -4.00 -0.59 18.93
C GLY A 318 -4.32 0.12 17.61
N ARG A 319 -4.84 -0.66 16.64
CA ARG A 319 -5.07 -0.19 15.26
C ARG A 319 -6.18 0.86 15.20
N LYS A 320 -7.34 0.55 15.80
CA LYS A 320 -8.53 1.40 15.69
C LYS A 320 -8.33 2.82 16.23
N PRO A 321 -7.81 3.04 17.46
CA PRO A 321 -7.59 4.40 17.95
C PRO A 321 -6.54 5.15 17.14
N SER A 322 -5.50 4.47 16.62
CA SER A 322 -4.48 5.10 15.78
C SER A 322 -5.07 5.60 14.45
N PHE A 323 -5.91 4.81 13.78
CA PHE A 323 -6.60 5.25 12.56
C PHE A 323 -7.52 6.45 12.83
N LEU A 324 -8.31 6.42 13.91
CA LEU A 324 -9.20 7.53 14.28
C LEU A 324 -8.42 8.82 14.57
N LEU A 325 -7.30 8.71 15.31
CA LEU A 325 -6.45 9.86 15.62
C LEU A 325 -5.88 10.50 14.35
N PHE A 326 -5.35 9.68 13.45
CA PHE A 326 -4.75 10.19 12.22
C PHE A 326 -5.79 10.75 11.26
N GLN A 327 -6.99 10.16 11.16
CA GLN A 327 -8.07 10.71 10.34
C GLN A 327 -8.58 12.03 10.88
N ALA A 328 -8.80 12.13 12.19
CA ALA A 328 -9.21 13.40 12.82
C ALA A 328 -8.13 14.47 12.63
N GLY A 329 -6.86 14.13 12.87
CA GLY A 329 -5.72 15.00 12.63
C GLY A 329 -5.61 15.45 11.18
N ALA A 330 -5.82 14.57 10.21
CA ALA A 330 -5.81 14.89 8.79
C ALA A 330 -6.92 15.90 8.44
N ALA A 331 -8.15 15.66 8.90
CA ALA A 331 -9.27 16.56 8.66
C ALA A 331 -9.01 17.97 9.24
N LEU A 332 -8.56 18.03 10.49
CA LEU A 332 -8.24 19.30 11.14
C LEU A 332 -7.09 20.04 10.45
N MET A 333 -6.02 19.31 10.07
CA MET A 333 -4.86 19.92 9.42
C MET A 333 -5.14 20.40 8.00
N VAL A 334 -5.98 19.72 7.24
CA VAL A 334 -6.41 20.20 5.91
C VAL A 334 -7.22 21.49 6.03
N LEU A 335 -8.15 21.57 6.98
CA LEU A 335 -8.93 22.78 7.26
C LEU A 335 -8.01 23.93 7.72
N PHE A 336 -7.10 23.66 8.63
CA PHE A 336 -6.13 24.64 9.11
C PHE A 336 -5.23 25.15 7.98
N TYR A 337 -4.68 24.23 7.17
CA TYR A 337 -3.79 24.56 6.04
C TYR A 337 -4.48 25.49 5.02
N SER A 338 -5.76 25.30 4.75
CA SER A 338 -6.52 26.12 3.81
C SER A 338 -6.63 27.59 4.22
N GLN A 339 -6.53 27.88 5.52
CA GLN A 339 -6.63 29.24 6.07
C GLN A 339 -5.27 29.98 6.11
N LEU A 340 -4.17 29.28 5.93
CA LEU A 340 -2.84 29.87 6.02
C LEU A 340 -2.51 30.68 4.77
N ASN A 341 -1.78 31.82 4.97
CA ASN A 341 -1.31 32.69 3.90
C ASN A 341 0.21 32.94 3.98
N ASP A 342 0.81 32.71 5.14
CA ASP A 342 2.26 32.88 5.32
C ASP A 342 3.04 31.68 4.78
N PRO A 343 4.02 31.89 3.88
CA PRO A 343 4.78 30.78 3.27
C PRO A 343 5.48 29.88 4.27
N LEU A 344 6.14 30.46 5.29
CA LEU A 344 6.90 29.67 6.24
C LEU A 344 6.00 28.79 7.12
N THR A 345 4.89 29.35 7.59
CA THR A 345 3.87 28.60 8.34
C THR A 345 3.26 27.50 7.48
N MET A 346 2.99 27.75 6.19
CA MET A 346 2.51 26.73 5.24
C MET A 346 3.51 25.61 5.02
N LEU A 347 4.82 25.89 5.05
CA LEU A 347 5.85 24.84 4.91
C LEU A 347 5.76 23.83 6.05
N TRP A 348 5.74 24.29 7.29
CA TRP A 348 5.67 23.42 8.46
C TRP A 348 4.29 22.77 8.62
N ALA A 349 3.24 23.53 8.39
CA ALA A 349 1.87 22.99 8.40
C ALA A 349 1.68 21.92 7.31
N GLY A 350 2.32 22.08 6.14
CA GLY A 350 2.33 21.07 5.08
C GLY A 350 2.99 19.76 5.52
N ALA A 351 4.11 19.82 6.25
CA ALA A 351 4.74 18.64 6.81
C ALA A 351 3.83 17.92 7.83
N VAL A 352 3.20 18.67 8.74
CA VAL A 352 2.28 18.11 9.75
C VAL A 352 1.01 17.56 9.09
N MET A 353 0.45 18.25 8.11
CA MET A 353 -0.68 17.78 7.32
C MET A 353 -0.32 16.46 6.61
N GLY A 354 0.83 16.41 5.94
CA GLY A 354 1.34 15.19 5.31
C GLY A 354 1.49 14.03 6.29
N MET A 355 1.98 14.31 7.50
CA MET A 355 2.13 13.34 8.57
C MET A 355 0.80 12.63 8.90
N PHE A 356 -0.27 13.39 9.08
CA PHE A 356 -1.59 12.83 9.39
C PHE A 356 -2.26 12.17 8.19
N VAL A 357 -2.23 12.80 7.01
CA VAL A 357 -2.91 12.31 5.81
C VAL A 357 -2.35 10.98 5.35
N ASN A 358 -1.04 10.82 5.32
CA ASN A 358 -0.44 9.60 4.79
C ASN A 358 0.11 8.64 5.85
N GLY A 359 0.18 9.05 7.11
CA GLY A 359 0.66 8.19 8.19
C GLY A 359 -0.12 6.87 8.30
N MET A 360 -1.42 6.89 8.05
CA MET A 360 -2.30 5.71 8.08
C MET A 360 -1.87 4.61 7.10
N MET A 361 -1.12 4.95 6.03
CA MET A 361 -0.60 3.97 5.07
C MET A 361 0.25 2.89 5.74
N GLY A 362 0.98 3.25 6.81
CA GLY A 362 1.74 2.32 7.64
C GLY A 362 0.90 1.23 8.31
N GLY A 363 -0.40 1.45 8.52
CA GLY A 363 -1.29 0.53 9.22
C GLY A 363 -2.04 -0.47 8.33
N PHE A 364 -2.18 -0.20 7.03
CA PHE A 364 -3.02 -1.03 6.16
C PHE A 364 -2.54 -2.46 6.02
N GLY A 365 -1.23 -2.69 5.88
CA GLY A 365 -0.68 -4.03 5.79
C GLY A 365 -0.96 -4.86 7.05
N ALA A 366 -0.82 -4.27 8.23
CA ALA A 366 -1.17 -4.91 9.50
C ALA A 366 -2.67 -5.19 9.60
N LEU A 367 -3.51 -4.18 9.32
CA LEU A 367 -4.97 -4.31 9.36
C LEU A 367 -5.46 -5.45 8.45
N MET A 368 -4.96 -5.49 7.21
CA MET A 368 -5.34 -6.52 6.23
C MET A 368 -4.78 -7.89 6.62
N SER A 369 -3.55 -7.96 7.15
CA SER A 369 -2.96 -9.24 7.57
C SER A 369 -3.65 -9.86 8.78
N GLU A 370 -4.27 -9.04 9.63
CA GLU A 370 -5.04 -9.48 10.79
C GLU A 370 -6.50 -9.81 10.44
N ALA A 371 -7.06 -9.11 9.45
CA ALA A 371 -8.44 -9.31 9.01
C ALA A 371 -8.64 -10.57 8.15
N TYR A 372 -7.58 -11.08 7.52
CA TYR A 372 -7.70 -12.15 6.52
C TYR A 372 -6.82 -13.36 6.83
N PRO A 373 -7.30 -14.60 6.54
CA PRO A 373 -6.51 -15.82 6.71
C PRO A 373 -5.34 -15.87 5.71
N THR A 374 -4.30 -16.62 6.07
CA THR A 374 -3.02 -16.67 5.32
C THR A 374 -3.20 -17.17 3.88
N GLU A 375 -4.15 -18.07 3.64
CA GLU A 375 -4.40 -18.73 2.35
C GLU A 375 -4.84 -17.78 1.23
N ALA A 376 -5.43 -16.64 1.57
CA ALA A 376 -5.93 -15.66 0.59
C ALA A 376 -5.44 -14.23 0.88
N ARG A 377 -4.37 -14.08 1.68
CA ARG A 377 -3.93 -12.79 2.22
C ARG A 377 -3.44 -11.85 1.14
N ALA A 378 -2.56 -12.32 0.23
CA ALA A 378 -2.01 -11.46 -0.81
C ALA A 378 -3.07 -11.03 -1.82
N THR A 379 -3.94 -11.95 -2.28
CA THR A 379 -5.07 -11.60 -3.15
C THR A 379 -5.95 -10.51 -2.54
N ARG A 380 -6.29 -10.64 -1.27
CA ARG A 380 -7.17 -9.70 -0.58
C ARG A 380 -6.49 -8.35 -0.32
N MET A 381 -5.20 -8.34 0.02
CA MET A 381 -4.42 -7.12 0.15
C MET A 381 -4.36 -6.34 -1.17
N CYS A 382 -4.06 -7.01 -2.28
CA CYS A 382 -4.04 -6.40 -3.60
C CYS A 382 -5.43 -5.84 -3.99
N CYS A 383 -6.50 -6.63 -3.87
CA CYS A 383 -7.86 -6.20 -4.23
C CYS A 383 -8.34 -5.00 -3.40
N SER A 384 -8.09 -5.01 -2.09
CA SER A 384 -8.55 -3.93 -1.19
C SER A 384 -7.82 -2.61 -1.43
N THR A 385 -6.53 -2.67 -1.78
CA THR A 385 -5.71 -1.47 -1.98
C THR A 385 -5.96 -0.83 -3.34
N LEU A 386 -6.22 -1.65 -4.37
CA LEU A 386 -6.35 -1.19 -5.76
C LEU A 386 -7.79 -0.76 -6.12
N ALA A 387 -8.79 -1.10 -5.34
CA ALA A 387 -10.14 -0.57 -5.51
C ALA A 387 -10.23 0.96 -5.30
N ALA A 388 -9.22 1.55 -4.67
CA ALA A 388 -9.20 2.95 -4.28
C ALA A 388 -8.79 3.96 -5.37
N PRO A 389 -7.80 3.71 -6.25
CA PRO A 389 -7.34 4.71 -7.22
C PRO A 389 -8.34 4.98 -8.35
N SER A 390 -9.14 3.98 -8.74
CA SER A 390 -10.04 4.08 -9.90
C SER A 390 -11.19 5.08 -9.70
N VAL A 391 -11.58 5.38 -8.47
CA VAL A 391 -12.69 6.29 -8.17
C VAL A 391 -12.23 7.76 -8.10
N ALA A 392 -10.96 8.00 -7.74
CA ALA A 392 -10.44 9.36 -7.55
C ALA A 392 -10.01 10.06 -8.85
N GLN A 393 -9.81 9.32 -9.95
CA GLN A 393 -9.24 9.86 -11.19
C GLN A 393 -10.22 10.01 -12.36
N VAL A 394 -11.47 9.56 -12.24
CA VAL A 394 -12.42 9.50 -13.39
C VAL A 394 -13.15 10.81 -13.67
N ARG A 395 -13.00 11.86 -12.87
CA ARG A 395 -13.64 13.15 -13.15
C ARG A 395 -12.75 14.31 -12.73
N TRP A 396 -11.98 14.83 -13.67
CA TRP A 396 -11.64 16.29 -13.80
C TRP A 396 -11.17 16.60 -15.19
#